data_08270340cf8cf7221c0d32881d9259fd
#
_entry.id   08270340cf8cf7221c0d32881d9259fd
#
_cell.length_a   1.000
_cell.length_b   1.000
_cell.length_c   1.000
_cell.angle_alpha   90.00
_cell.angle_beta   90.00
_cell.angle_gamma   90.00
#
_symmetry.space_group_name_H-M   'P 1'
#
loop_
_entity.id
_entity.type
_entity.pdbx_description
1 polymer ?
#
loop_
_entity_poly.entity_id
_entity_poly.type
_entity_poly.pdbx_seq_one_letter_code
_entity_poly.pdbx_strand_id
1 'polypeptide(L)'
;GHQQNPTTGYNIKGDPAGKIDLESLCKAMGIADVRVCDPYDLQKTEETVKAALSFSGPSVVISRRPCALLKYVKHQPAFSVDQTKCVGCKSCMRIGCPAISMKNGKAQVDETLCVGCGVCEQLCGVKAFVHH
;
A
#
# COMPACT_ATOMS: atom_id res chain seq x y z
N GLY A 1 -8.63 -9.10 -2.67
CA GLY A 1 -9.26 -8.82 -3.92
C GLY A 1 -10.22 -7.64 -3.87
N HIS A 2 -11.04 -7.52 -4.88
CA HIS A 2 -12.01 -6.43 -5.06
C HIS A 2 -13.45 -6.82 -4.66
N GLN A 3 -13.58 -7.73 -3.71
CA GLN A 3 -14.87 -8.15 -3.18
C GLN A 3 -15.46 -7.08 -2.25
N GLN A 4 -16.78 -6.92 -2.32
CA GLN A 4 -17.49 -6.07 -1.39
C GLN A 4 -17.48 -6.70 0.01
N ASN A 5 -17.41 -5.86 1.03
CA ASN A 5 -17.42 -6.25 2.43
C ASN A 5 -18.10 -5.15 3.27
N PRO A 6 -18.40 -5.37 4.56
CA PRO A 6 -19.13 -4.39 5.36
C PRO A 6 -18.49 -3.00 5.48
N THR A 7 -17.22 -2.83 5.10
CA THR A 7 -16.52 -1.55 5.18
C THR A 7 -16.50 -0.78 3.86
N THR A 8 -17.01 -1.36 2.75
CA THR A 8 -16.99 -0.70 1.44
C THR A 8 -18.17 0.23 1.20
N GLY A 9 -19.30 0.01 1.84
CA GLY A 9 -20.55 0.77 1.65
C GLY A 9 -21.38 0.30 0.45
N TYR A 10 -21.09 -0.90 -0.07
CA TYR A 10 -21.84 -1.51 -1.18
C TYR A 10 -22.15 -2.97 -0.88
N ASN A 11 -23.31 -3.44 -1.38
CA ASN A 11 -23.67 -4.85 -1.33
C ASN A 11 -23.00 -5.63 -2.48
N ILE A 12 -23.19 -6.95 -2.51
CA ILE A 12 -22.62 -7.82 -3.55
C ILE A 12 -23.10 -7.49 -4.97
N LYS A 13 -24.26 -6.84 -5.11
CA LYS A 13 -24.84 -6.41 -6.39
C LYS A 13 -24.27 -5.05 -6.83
N GLY A 14 -23.54 -4.34 -5.95
CA GLY A 14 -23.02 -3.01 -6.21
C GLY A 14 -23.94 -1.86 -5.81
N ASP A 15 -25.09 -2.14 -5.16
CA ASP A 15 -25.98 -1.11 -4.65
C ASP A 15 -25.41 -0.50 -3.36
N PRO A 16 -25.70 0.79 -3.07
CA PRO A 16 -25.34 1.40 -1.79
C PRO A 16 -25.89 0.61 -0.60
N ALA A 17 -25.07 0.40 0.41
CA ALA A 17 -25.41 -0.34 1.62
C ALA A 17 -24.80 0.31 2.85
N GLY A 18 -25.18 -0.14 4.03
CA GLY A 18 -24.58 0.30 5.30
C GLY A 18 -23.08 0.06 5.31
N LYS A 19 -22.33 1.00 5.90
CA LYS A 19 -20.87 0.94 6.03
C LYS A 19 -20.50 0.87 7.51
N ILE A 20 -19.67 -0.12 7.86
CA ILE A 20 -19.09 -0.21 9.20
C ILE A 20 -17.85 0.69 9.29
N ASP A 21 -17.84 1.55 10.31
CA ASP A 21 -16.62 2.29 10.67
C ASP A 21 -15.81 1.45 11.66
N LEU A 22 -14.70 0.90 11.19
CA LEU A 22 -13.82 0.04 11.99
C LEU A 22 -13.18 0.78 13.17
N GLU A 23 -12.89 2.07 13.04
CA GLU A 23 -12.33 2.86 14.16
C GLU A 23 -13.34 2.99 15.29
N SER A 24 -14.56 3.38 14.95
CA SER A 24 -15.65 3.48 15.93
C SER A 24 -15.98 2.12 16.56
N LEU A 25 -15.98 1.05 15.76
CA LEU A 25 -16.21 -0.30 16.25
C LEU A 25 -15.14 -0.71 17.27
N CYS A 26 -13.86 -0.56 16.96
CA CYS A 26 -12.77 -0.90 17.86
C CYS A 26 -12.83 -0.09 19.17
N LYS A 27 -13.12 1.21 19.08
CA LYS A 27 -13.29 2.06 20.26
C LYS A 27 -14.49 1.64 21.11
N ALA A 28 -15.60 1.27 20.48
CA ALA A 28 -16.79 0.77 21.20
C ALA A 28 -16.53 -0.57 21.92
N MET A 29 -15.58 -1.37 21.43
CA MET A 29 -15.09 -2.60 22.08
C MET A 29 -14.11 -2.32 23.24
N GLY A 30 -13.83 -1.06 23.57
CA GLY A 30 -12.93 -0.67 24.65
C GLY A 30 -11.45 -0.63 24.28
N ILE A 31 -11.09 -0.69 22.99
CA ILE A 31 -9.69 -0.57 22.56
C ILE A 31 -9.28 0.90 22.63
N ALA A 32 -8.32 1.22 23.49
CA ALA A 32 -7.88 2.60 23.71
C ALA A 32 -6.97 3.12 22.59
N ASP A 33 -6.16 2.26 21.98
CA ASP A 33 -5.22 2.65 20.93
C ASP A 33 -5.66 2.10 19.57
N VAL A 34 -6.30 2.95 18.76
CA VAL A 34 -6.76 2.63 17.40
C VAL A 34 -6.13 3.61 16.42
N ARG A 35 -5.32 3.09 15.51
CA ARG A 35 -4.53 3.86 14.53
C ARG A 35 -4.91 3.49 13.11
N VAL A 36 -4.79 4.47 12.19
CA VAL A 36 -5.04 4.27 10.77
C VAL A 36 -3.80 4.69 9.98
N CYS A 37 -3.38 3.88 9.02
CA CYS A 37 -2.33 4.23 8.08
C CYS A 37 -2.67 3.81 6.66
N ASP A 38 -2.07 4.50 5.68
CA ASP A 38 -2.07 4.07 4.29
C ASP A 38 -0.85 3.18 4.05
N PRO A 39 -1.02 1.90 3.65
CA PRO A 39 0.09 0.98 3.44
C PRO A 39 1.03 1.39 2.29
N TYR A 40 0.65 2.36 1.46
CA TYR A 40 1.53 2.89 0.41
C TYR A 40 2.48 3.98 0.92
N ASP A 41 2.27 4.52 2.11
CA ASP A 41 3.22 5.37 2.82
C ASP A 41 4.02 4.49 3.79
N LEU A 42 5.20 4.06 3.37
CA LEU A 42 6.04 3.14 4.16
C LEU A 42 6.51 3.76 5.46
N GLN A 43 6.94 5.03 5.43
CA GLN A 43 7.42 5.71 6.61
C GLN A 43 6.30 5.82 7.65
N LYS A 44 5.14 6.31 7.24
CA LYS A 44 3.98 6.46 8.14
C LYS A 44 3.48 5.13 8.67
N THR A 45 3.51 4.10 7.84
CA THR A 45 3.12 2.73 8.25
C THR A 45 4.09 2.21 9.31
N GLU A 46 5.40 2.35 9.10
CA GLU A 46 6.41 1.92 10.06
C GLU A 46 6.28 2.68 11.40
N GLU A 47 6.15 4.01 11.36
CA GLU A 47 5.93 4.84 12.55
C GLU A 47 4.67 4.39 13.31
N THR A 48 3.57 4.14 12.58
CA THR A 48 2.29 3.72 13.17
C THR A 48 2.42 2.37 13.86
N VAL A 49 3.07 1.40 13.22
CA VAL A 49 3.29 0.07 13.80
C VAL A 49 4.21 0.14 15.03
N LYS A 50 5.31 0.90 14.96
CA LYS A 50 6.22 1.11 16.12
C LYS A 50 5.48 1.72 17.29
N ALA A 51 4.66 2.73 17.05
CA ALA A 51 3.88 3.39 18.09
C ALA A 51 2.81 2.45 18.70
N ALA A 52 2.18 1.60 17.88
CA ALA A 52 1.24 0.60 18.34
C ALA A 52 1.93 -0.47 19.22
N LEU A 53 3.12 -0.94 18.82
CA LEU A 53 3.91 -1.91 19.61
C LEU A 53 4.43 -1.34 20.93
N SER A 54 4.61 -0.03 21.02
CA SER A 54 5.06 0.65 22.24
C SER A 54 3.92 0.96 23.21
N PHE A 55 2.67 0.75 22.81
CA PHE A 55 1.51 1.00 23.64
C PHE A 55 1.34 -0.11 24.68
N SER A 56 1.09 0.29 25.96
CA SER A 56 0.85 -0.67 27.04
C SER A 56 -0.61 -1.10 27.06
N GLY A 57 -0.95 -2.12 26.29
CA GLY A 57 -2.30 -2.66 26.20
C GLY A 57 -2.68 -3.10 24.78
N PRO A 58 -3.93 -3.49 24.54
CA PRO A 58 -4.40 -3.83 23.20
C PRO A 58 -4.32 -2.61 22.26
N SER A 59 -3.69 -2.78 21.11
CA SER A 59 -3.59 -1.77 20.05
C SER A 59 -4.08 -2.35 18.72
N VAL A 60 -4.77 -1.53 17.93
CA VAL A 60 -5.25 -1.89 16.60
C VAL A 60 -4.68 -0.95 15.56
N VAL A 61 -4.08 -1.50 14.52
CA VAL A 61 -3.65 -0.75 13.33
C VAL A 61 -4.54 -1.12 12.15
N ILE A 62 -5.26 -0.14 11.62
CA ILE A 62 -6.12 -0.28 10.45
C ILE A 62 -5.35 0.18 9.22
N SER A 63 -4.92 -0.77 8.41
CA SER A 63 -4.34 -0.49 7.09
C SER A 63 -5.45 -0.17 6.09
N ARG A 64 -5.60 1.10 5.72
CA ARG A 64 -6.75 1.59 4.94
C ARG A 64 -6.32 2.12 3.58
N ARG A 65 -6.67 1.37 2.54
CA ARG A 65 -6.55 1.79 1.15
C ARG A 65 -7.53 1.02 0.25
N PRO A 66 -8.12 1.65 -0.79
CA PRO A 66 -8.88 0.92 -1.80
C PRO A 66 -7.99 -0.10 -2.53
N CYS A 67 -8.56 -1.26 -2.87
CA CYS A 67 -7.85 -2.24 -3.69
C CYS A 67 -7.49 -1.66 -5.06
N ALA A 68 -6.25 -1.79 -5.48
CA ALA A 68 -5.78 -1.30 -6.78
C ALA A 68 -6.50 -1.92 -7.99
N LEU A 69 -7.14 -3.09 -7.82
CA LEU A 69 -7.89 -3.77 -8.89
C LEU A 69 -9.32 -3.26 -9.07
N LEU A 70 -9.77 -2.31 -8.25
CA LEU A 70 -11.10 -1.73 -8.38
C LEU A 70 -11.16 -0.80 -9.59
N LYS A 71 -12.16 -0.97 -10.46
CA LYS A 71 -12.31 -0.24 -11.73
C LYS A 71 -12.38 1.29 -11.57
N TYR A 72 -12.86 1.77 -10.42
CA TYR A 72 -12.98 3.20 -10.13
C TYR A 72 -11.72 3.82 -9.48
N VAL A 73 -10.73 3.00 -9.13
CA VAL A 73 -9.45 3.50 -8.61
C VAL A 73 -8.60 3.96 -9.77
N LYS A 74 -8.31 5.25 -9.80
CA LYS A 74 -7.39 5.82 -10.80
C LYS A 74 -5.95 5.51 -10.40
N HIS A 75 -5.24 4.85 -11.30
CA HIS A 75 -3.82 4.59 -11.14
C HIS A 75 -3.01 5.85 -11.47
N GLN A 76 -1.86 6.00 -10.81
CA GLN A 76 -0.84 6.94 -11.24
C GLN A 76 -0.10 6.36 -12.47
N PRO A 77 0.59 7.17 -13.26
CA PRO A 77 1.45 6.68 -14.33
C PRO A 77 2.40 5.60 -13.82
N ALA A 78 2.69 4.61 -14.66
CA ALA A 78 3.64 3.56 -14.31
C ALA A 78 5.03 4.15 -14.08
N PHE A 79 5.78 3.54 -13.17
CA PHE A 79 7.19 3.86 -13.01
C PHE A 79 8.02 3.19 -14.08
N SER A 80 9.11 3.84 -14.48
CA SER A 80 10.23 3.22 -15.16
C SER A 80 11.48 3.28 -14.28
N VAL A 81 12.55 2.59 -14.68
CA VAL A 81 13.81 2.59 -13.95
C VAL A 81 14.88 3.25 -14.78
N ASP A 82 15.44 4.34 -14.27
CA ASP A 82 16.63 4.96 -14.83
C ASP A 82 17.82 4.00 -14.68
N GLN A 83 18.21 3.41 -15.82
CA GLN A 83 19.26 2.40 -15.86
C GLN A 83 20.65 2.97 -15.54
N THR A 84 20.84 4.28 -15.63
CA THR A 84 22.11 4.93 -15.27
C THR A 84 22.26 5.05 -13.75
N LYS A 85 21.15 5.29 -13.04
CA LYS A 85 21.11 5.39 -11.57
C LYS A 85 21.01 4.04 -10.87
N CYS A 86 20.37 3.06 -11.50
CA CYS A 86 20.16 1.76 -10.87
C CYS A 86 21.51 1.03 -10.65
N VAL A 87 21.81 0.71 -9.41
CA VAL A 87 23.03 -0.02 -9.01
C VAL A 87 22.78 -1.50 -8.76
N GLY A 88 21.58 -2.02 -9.04
CA GLY A 88 21.27 -3.45 -8.91
C GLY A 88 21.21 -3.96 -7.47
N CYS A 89 21.01 -3.12 -6.46
CA CYS A 89 21.02 -3.47 -5.04
C CYS A 89 19.86 -4.37 -4.59
N LYS A 90 18.85 -4.58 -5.43
CA LYS A 90 17.66 -5.43 -5.18
C LYS A 90 16.74 -4.98 -4.04
N SER A 91 16.93 -3.81 -3.44
CA SER A 91 16.06 -3.32 -2.36
C SER A 91 14.59 -3.26 -2.76
N CYS A 92 14.30 -2.86 -3.99
CA CYS A 92 12.94 -2.83 -4.56
C CYS A 92 12.31 -4.22 -4.70
N MET A 93 13.10 -5.30 -4.80
CA MET A 93 12.57 -6.66 -4.88
C MET A 93 11.96 -7.15 -3.55
N ARG A 94 12.32 -6.53 -2.44
CA ARG A 94 11.86 -6.93 -1.09
C ARG A 94 10.36 -6.74 -0.89
N ILE A 95 9.71 -5.89 -1.68
CA ILE A 95 8.25 -5.70 -1.62
C ILE A 95 7.47 -6.81 -2.32
N GLY A 96 8.11 -7.70 -3.06
CA GLY A 96 7.43 -8.76 -3.81
C GLY A 96 6.47 -8.25 -4.89
N CYS A 97 6.72 -7.06 -5.46
CA CYS A 97 5.86 -6.47 -6.49
C CYS A 97 5.94 -7.29 -7.79
N PRO A 98 4.80 -7.74 -8.36
CA PRO A 98 4.79 -8.53 -9.60
C PRO A 98 5.27 -7.73 -10.81
N ALA A 99 5.19 -6.39 -10.77
CA ALA A 99 5.65 -5.52 -11.84
C ALA A 99 7.18 -5.33 -11.87
N ILE A 100 7.92 -5.76 -10.82
CA ILE A 100 9.37 -5.52 -10.75
C ILE A 100 10.12 -6.82 -10.99
N SER A 101 11.07 -6.77 -11.92
CA SER A 101 11.98 -7.88 -12.23
C SER A 101 13.42 -7.38 -12.31
N MET A 102 14.37 -8.33 -12.36
CA MET A 102 15.78 -8.02 -12.59
C MET A 102 16.19 -8.50 -13.98
N LYS A 103 16.81 -7.62 -14.77
CA LYS A 103 17.39 -7.97 -16.08
C LYS A 103 18.75 -7.32 -16.20
N ASN A 104 19.76 -8.10 -16.64
CA ASN A 104 21.15 -7.63 -16.76
C ASN A 104 21.68 -6.96 -15.48
N GLY A 105 21.33 -7.51 -14.30
CA GLY A 105 21.78 -6.99 -13.01
C GLY A 105 21.07 -5.71 -12.52
N LYS A 106 20.08 -5.19 -13.25
CA LYS A 106 19.35 -3.96 -12.91
C LYS A 106 17.85 -4.22 -12.83
N ALA A 107 17.14 -3.40 -12.04
CA ALA A 107 15.69 -3.48 -11.95
C ALA A 107 15.02 -3.02 -13.24
N GLN A 108 13.90 -3.67 -13.55
CA GLN A 108 12.97 -3.26 -14.62
C GLN A 108 11.54 -3.30 -14.08
N VAL A 109 10.70 -2.45 -14.62
CA VAL A 109 9.26 -2.40 -14.31
C VAL A 109 8.48 -2.83 -15.56
N ASP A 110 7.51 -3.71 -15.36
CA ASP A 110 6.48 -4.00 -16.35
C ASP A 110 5.37 -2.97 -16.19
N GLU A 111 5.26 -2.06 -17.15
CA GLU A 111 4.29 -0.97 -17.14
C GLU A 111 2.84 -1.47 -17.21
N THR A 112 2.61 -2.65 -17.77
CA THR A 112 1.27 -3.24 -17.85
C THR A 112 0.75 -3.74 -16.49
N LEU A 113 1.65 -4.05 -15.57
CA LEU A 113 1.36 -4.51 -14.21
C LEU A 113 1.51 -3.40 -13.17
N CYS A 114 2.19 -2.31 -13.51
CA CYS A 114 2.48 -1.23 -12.58
C CYS A 114 1.26 -0.32 -12.39
N VAL A 115 0.85 -0.14 -11.14
CA VAL A 115 -0.25 0.76 -10.74
C VAL A 115 0.24 2.13 -10.25
N GLY A 116 1.52 2.42 -10.37
CA GLY A 116 2.10 3.70 -9.96
C GLY A 116 2.04 3.99 -8.45
N CYS A 117 2.02 2.98 -7.59
CA CYS A 117 1.79 3.15 -6.15
C CYS A 117 2.94 3.82 -5.37
N GLY A 118 4.14 3.95 -5.95
CA GLY A 118 5.29 4.64 -5.33
C GLY A 118 6.03 3.87 -4.22
N VAL A 119 5.60 2.66 -3.86
CA VAL A 119 6.25 1.90 -2.77
C VAL A 119 7.70 1.53 -3.10
N CYS A 120 7.98 1.16 -4.36
CA CYS A 120 9.33 0.83 -4.82
C CYS A 120 10.28 2.04 -4.82
N GLU A 121 9.76 3.23 -5.13
CA GLU A 121 10.51 4.48 -5.10
C GLU A 121 10.99 4.82 -3.68
N GLN A 122 10.14 4.64 -2.67
CA GLN A 122 10.47 4.87 -1.26
C GLN A 122 11.60 3.96 -0.76
N LEU A 123 11.74 2.76 -1.33
CA LEU A 123 12.81 1.81 -1.00
C LEU A 123 14.10 2.04 -1.79
N CYS A 124 14.07 2.87 -2.82
CA CYS A 124 15.19 3.07 -3.72
C CYS A 124 16.14 4.15 -3.21
N GLY A 125 17.23 3.78 -2.52
CA GLY A 125 18.21 4.72 -1.99
C GLY A 125 18.90 5.60 -3.04
N VAL A 126 18.95 5.15 -4.30
CA VAL A 126 19.54 5.91 -5.42
C VAL A 126 18.51 6.62 -6.28
N LYS A 127 17.23 6.59 -5.89
CA LYS A 127 16.10 7.25 -6.60
C LYS A 127 16.10 6.96 -8.11
N ALA A 128 16.24 5.70 -8.47
CA ALA A 128 16.24 5.25 -9.86
C ALA A 128 14.84 5.08 -10.47
N PHE A 129 13.78 5.07 -9.65
CA PHE A 129 12.41 5.01 -10.15
C PHE A 129 11.93 6.40 -10.56
N VAL A 130 11.40 6.53 -11.77
CA VAL A 130 10.92 7.79 -12.35
C VAL A 130 9.54 7.58 -12.98
N HIS A 131 8.68 8.60 -12.92
CA HIS A 131 7.43 8.62 -13.69
C HIS A 131 7.70 9.09 -15.12
N HIS A 132 6.92 8.57 -16.05
CA HIS A 132 6.86 9.08 -17.43
C HIS A 132 5.83 10.20 -17.55
#